data_a127039737bffbf2bb205344a6563eec
#
_entry.id   a127039737bffbf2bb205344a6563eec
#
_cell.length_a   1.000
_cell.length_b   1.000
_cell.length_c   1.000
_cell.angle_alpha   90.00
_cell.angle_beta   90.00
_cell.angle_gamma   90.00
#
_symmetry.space_group_name_H-M   'P 1'
#
loop_
_entity.id
_entity.type
_entity.pdbx_description
1 polymer ?
#
loop_
_entity_poly.entity_id
_entity_poly.type
_entity_poly.pdbx_seq_one_letter_code
_entity_poly.pdbx_strand_id
1 'polypeptide(L)'
;WLFSGTGGRFSSGVFTTKDKAMDWIKVRKLSGTLTKYPVDCGVYEWAINNKLFEPSKESEFSPAFIQKFSCASQEHYHFEDGAIE
;
A
#
# COMPACT_ATOMS: atom_id res chain seq x y z
N TRP A 1 -7.06 1.30 -3.69
CA TRP A 1 -6.25 0.08 -3.79
C TRP A 1 -5.18 0.24 -4.86
N LEU A 2 -3.93 0.07 -4.47
CA LEU A 2 -2.79 0.15 -5.37
C LEU A 2 -2.13 -1.21 -5.50
N PHE A 3 -1.81 -1.59 -6.73
CA PHE A 3 -1.07 -2.81 -6.99
C PHE A 3 0.37 -2.49 -7.34
N SER A 4 1.29 -3.14 -6.62
CA SER A 4 2.73 -3.04 -6.87
C SER A 4 3.24 -4.42 -7.26
N GLY A 5 3.65 -4.56 -8.51
CA GLY A 5 4.12 -5.83 -9.04
C GLY A 5 5.53 -6.17 -8.61
N THR A 6 5.79 -7.44 -8.46
CA THR A 6 7.13 -7.96 -8.16
C THR A 6 8.11 -7.46 -9.22
N GLY A 7 9.21 -6.85 -8.77
CA GLY A 7 10.21 -6.29 -9.67
C GLY A 7 9.88 -4.91 -10.24
N GLY A 8 8.67 -4.41 -10.00
CA GLY A 8 8.28 -3.08 -10.43
C GLY A 8 8.75 -2.00 -9.46
N ARG A 9 9.14 -0.84 -10.00
CA ARG A 9 9.57 0.29 -9.18
C ARG A 9 8.39 1.15 -8.74
N PHE A 10 7.30 1.12 -9.48
CA PHE A 10 6.11 1.95 -9.24
C PHE A 10 4.87 1.07 -9.27
N SER A 11 3.79 1.58 -8.67
CA SER A 11 2.50 0.91 -8.74
C SER A 11 2.00 0.89 -10.18
N SER A 12 1.45 -0.23 -10.60
CA SER A 12 1.01 -0.44 -11.97
C SER A 12 -0.50 -0.40 -12.15
N GLY A 13 -1.25 -0.31 -11.05
CA GLY A 13 -2.71 -0.22 -11.12
C GLY A 13 -3.29 0.45 -9.89
N VAL A 14 -4.33 1.26 -10.10
CA VAL A 14 -5.07 1.95 -9.04
C VAL A 14 -6.55 1.64 -9.24
N PHE A 15 -7.20 1.14 -8.19
CA PHE A 15 -8.58 0.67 -8.28
C PHE A 15 -9.42 1.24 -7.15
N THR A 16 -10.68 1.53 -7.42
CA THR A 16 -11.60 2.04 -6.40
C THR A 16 -12.11 0.95 -5.48
N THR A 17 -12.10 -0.32 -5.94
CA THR A 17 -12.53 -1.45 -5.13
C THR A 17 -11.51 -2.58 -5.19
N LYS A 18 -11.48 -3.37 -4.13
CA LYS A 18 -10.65 -4.57 -4.04
C LYS A 18 -11.02 -5.58 -5.13
N ASP A 19 -12.32 -5.77 -5.36
CA ASP A 19 -12.80 -6.75 -6.34
C ASP A 19 -12.33 -6.43 -7.75
N LYS A 20 -12.36 -5.17 -8.15
CA LYS A 20 -11.86 -4.75 -9.47
C LYS A 20 -10.37 -5.02 -9.61
N ALA A 21 -9.62 -4.75 -8.55
CA ALA A 21 -8.19 -5.02 -8.55
C ALA A 21 -7.91 -6.52 -8.65
N MET A 22 -8.61 -7.31 -7.86
CA MET A 22 -8.41 -8.77 -7.84
C MET A 22 -8.76 -9.40 -9.18
N ASP A 23 -9.81 -8.94 -9.85
CA ASP A 23 -10.19 -9.43 -11.18
C ASP A 23 -9.07 -9.18 -12.19
N TRP A 24 -8.52 -7.98 -12.18
CA TRP A 24 -7.41 -7.61 -13.07
C TRP A 24 -6.16 -8.46 -12.80
N ILE A 25 -5.81 -8.62 -11.53
CA ILE A 25 -4.66 -9.44 -11.12
C ILE A 25 -4.83 -10.88 -11.58
N LYS A 26 -6.03 -11.44 -11.42
CA LYS A 26 -6.34 -12.80 -11.81
C LYS A 26 -6.29 -12.99 -13.33
N VAL A 27 -6.94 -12.10 -14.07
CA VAL A 27 -7.00 -12.20 -15.54
C VAL A 27 -5.60 -12.09 -16.15
N ARG A 28 -4.76 -11.21 -15.61
CA ARG A 28 -3.40 -11.00 -16.11
C ARG A 28 -2.35 -11.91 -15.46
N LYS A 29 -2.74 -12.72 -14.47
CA LYS A 29 -1.87 -13.64 -13.74
C LYS A 29 -0.67 -12.92 -13.11
N LEU A 30 -0.95 -11.83 -12.41
CA LEU A 30 0.08 -10.96 -11.86
C LEU A 30 0.58 -11.46 -10.50
N SER A 31 1.83 -11.12 -10.20
CA SER A 31 2.45 -11.38 -8.91
C SER A 31 2.85 -10.05 -8.27
N GLY A 32 2.57 -9.89 -7.00
CA GLY A 32 2.87 -8.66 -6.28
C GLY A 32 1.98 -8.46 -5.08
N THR A 33 1.83 -7.20 -4.68
CA THR A 33 1.07 -6.84 -3.48
C THR A 33 0.01 -5.81 -3.81
N LEU A 34 -1.21 -6.08 -3.37
CA LEU A 34 -2.33 -5.14 -3.45
C LEU A 34 -2.52 -4.51 -2.07
N THR A 35 -2.47 -3.19 -1.99
CA THR A 35 -2.53 -2.47 -0.72
C THR A 35 -3.60 -1.39 -0.76
N LYS A 36 -4.34 -1.29 0.33
CA LYS A 36 -5.32 -0.23 0.52
C LYS A 36 -4.63 1.02 1.05
N TYR A 37 -4.79 2.14 0.34
CA TYR A 37 -4.22 3.42 0.73
C TYR A 37 -5.31 4.41 1.08
N PRO A 38 -5.06 5.33 2.03
CA PRO A 38 -5.97 6.43 2.29
C PRO A 38 -5.97 7.40 1.11
N VAL A 39 -7.14 7.96 0.81
CA VAL A 39 -7.27 8.96 -0.26
C VAL A 39 -7.20 10.34 0.36
N ASP A 40 -6.48 11.26 -0.31
CA ASP A 40 -6.30 12.64 0.13
C ASP A 40 -5.65 12.78 1.50
N CYS A 41 -4.88 11.78 1.90
CA CYS A 41 -4.20 11.74 3.19
C CYS A 41 -2.91 10.93 3.02
N GLY A 42 -1.83 11.41 3.61
CA GLY A 42 -0.59 10.65 3.63
C GLY A 42 -0.71 9.43 4.56
N VAL A 43 0.06 8.39 4.27
CA VAL A 43 0.07 7.18 5.12
C VAL A 43 0.56 7.52 6.53
N TYR A 44 1.51 8.45 6.64
CA TYR A 44 2.04 8.92 7.91
C TYR A 44 0.92 9.47 8.81
N GLU A 45 0.12 10.41 8.31
CA GLU A 45 -1.01 10.99 9.04
C GLU A 45 -2.11 9.96 9.31
N TRP A 46 -2.38 9.10 8.32
CA TRP A 46 -3.34 8.02 8.50
C TRP A 46 -2.95 7.09 9.66
N ALA A 47 -1.67 6.72 9.74
CA ALA A 47 -1.18 5.84 10.79
C ALA A 47 -1.27 6.50 12.17
N ILE A 48 -0.93 7.80 12.26
CA ILE A 48 -1.04 8.55 13.50
C ILE A 48 -2.50 8.64 13.94
N ASN A 49 -3.40 8.98 13.02
CA ASN A 49 -4.84 9.12 13.33
C ASN A 49 -5.48 7.81 13.77
N ASN A 50 -4.95 6.68 13.29
CA ASN A 50 -5.44 5.37 13.67
C ASN A 50 -4.65 4.75 14.83
N LYS A 51 -3.79 5.53 15.47
CA LYS A 51 -2.99 5.11 16.63
C LYS A 51 -2.09 3.90 16.35
N LEU A 52 -1.63 3.80 15.12
CA LEU A 52 -0.71 2.74 14.67
C LEU A 52 0.75 3.19 14.74
N PHE A 53 0.97 4.49 14.85
CA PHE A 53 2.29 5.08 14.93
C PHE A 53 2.21 6.38 15.72
N GLU A 54 3.18 6.60 16.60
CA GLU A 54 3.30 7.82 17.38
C GLU A 54 4.73 8.34 17.25
N PRO A 55 4.94 9.45 16.52
CA PRO A 55 6.28 10.00 16.40
C PRO A 55 6.75 10.53 17.73
N SER A 56 7.98 10.20 18.12
CA SER A 56 8.57 10.62 19.38
C SER A 56 9.94 11.26 19.20
N LYS A 57 10.70 10.82 18.20
CA LYS A 57 12.03 11.36 17.92
C LYS A 57 11.92 12.50 16.93
N GLU A 58 12.80 13.49 17.06
CA GLU A 58 12.81 14.64 16.15
C GLU A 58 12.93 14.20 14.68
N SER A 59 13.75 13.18 14.40
CA SER A 59 13.91 12.66 13.05
C SER A 59 12.62 12.11 12.45
N GLU A 60 11.67 11.70 13.28
CA GLU A 60 10.39 11.15 12.83
C GLU A 60 9.39 12.22 12.39
N PHE A 61 9.76 13.48 12.51
CA PHE A 61 8.97 14.61 12.00
C PHE A 61 9.59 15.20 10.72
N SER A 62 10.71 14.63 10.26
CA SER A 62 11.44 15.19 9.12
C SER A 62 10.80 14.82 7.79
N PRO A 63 10.96 15.66 6.77
CA PRO A 63 10.51 15.31 5.42
C PRO A 63 11.08 13.99 4.93
N ALA A 64 12.34 13.71 5.20
CA ALA A 64 12.99 12.47 4.77
C ALA A 64 12.33 11.23 5.37
N PHE A 65 11.88 11.30 6.60
CA PHE A 65 11.18 10.19 7.25
C PHE A 65 9.76 10.05 6.71
N ILE A 66 9.02 11.16 6.65
CA ILE A 66 7.62 11.15 6.22
C ILE A 66 7.46 10.68 4.79
N GLN A 67 8.34 11.12 3.90
CA GLN A 67 8.23 10.78 2.46
C GLN A 67 8.49 9.31 2.15
N LYS A 68 9.11 8.58 3.08
CA LYS A 68 9.38 7.16 2.91
C LYS A 68 8.51 6.28 3.81
N PHE A 69 7.58 6.90 4.53
CA PHE A 69 6.81 6.19 5.54
C PHE A 69 5.91 5.14 4.92
N SER A 70 5.87 3.96 5.53
CA SER A 70 4.93 2.90 5.19
C SER A 70 4.46 2.26 6.48
N CYS A 71 3.31 1.60 6.44
CA CYS A 71 2.72 0.98 7.62
C CYS A 71 2.20 -0.41 7.26
N ALA A 72 2.76 -1.43 7.90
CA ALA A 72 2.39 -2.81 7.65
C ALA A 72 0.95 -3.13 8.06
N SER A 73 0.33 -2.25 8.86
CA SER A 73 -1.08 -2.41 9.26
C SER A 73 -2.07 -1.98 8.18
N GLN A 74 -1.61 -1.39 7.06
CA GLN A 74 -2.48 -1.17 5.93
C GLN A 74 -2.97 -2.53 5.42
N GLU A 75 -4.27 -2.62 5.12
CA GLU A 75 -4.84 -3.86 4.58
C GLU A 75 -4.14 -4.19 3.26
N HIS A 76 -3.57 -5.39 3.15
CA HIS A 76 -2.84 -5.78 1.96
C HIS A 76 -2.89 -7.28 1.75
N TYR A 77 -2.71 -7.67 0.49
CA TYR A 77 -2.77 -9.06 0.06
C TYR A 77 -1.64 -9.35 -0.93
N HIS A 78 -1.04 -10.52 -0.79
CA HIS A 78 0.04 -10.97 -1.67
C HIS A 78 -0.52 -11.92 -2.72
N PHE A 79 0.00 -11.79 -3.94
CA PHE A 79 -0.45 -12.59 -5.08
C PHE A 79 0.73 -13.26 -5.78
N GLU A 80 0.51 -14.46 -6.26
CA GLU A 80 1.45 -15.22 -7.08
C GLU A 80 0.69 -15.75 -8.28
N ASP A 81 1.11 -15.36 -9.48
CA ASP A 81 0.48 -15.78 -10.75
C ASP A 81 -1.04 -15.59 -10.77
N GLY A 82 -1.50 -14.50 -10.20
CA GLY A 82 -2.92 -14.14 -10.16
C GLY A 82 -3.71 -14.72 -8.99
N ALA A 83 -3.10 -15.59 -8.20
CA ALA A 83 -3.76 -16.21 -7.05
C ALA A 83 -3.29 -15.57 -5.74
N ILE A 84 -4.21 -15.37 -4.82
CA ILE A 84 -3.89 -14.84 -3.50
C ILE A 84 -3.12 -15.91 -2.69
N GLU A 85 -2.09 -15.46 -2.01
CA GLU A 85 -1.31 -16.33 -1.13
C GLU A 85 -1.92 -16.48 0.24
#